data_50c78bd719312d1b09cd95a5412c4ef1
#
_entry.id   50c78bd719312d1b09cd95a5412c4ef1
#
_cell.length_a   1.000
_cell.length_b   1.000
_cell.length_c   1.000
_cell.angle_alpha   90.00
_cell.angle_beta   90.00
_cell.angle_gamma   90.00
#
_symmetry.space_group_name_H-M   'P 1'
#
loop_
_entity.id
_entity.type
_entity.pdbx_description
1 polymer ?
#
loop_
_entity_poly.entity_id
_entity_poly.type
_entity_poly.pdbx_seq_one_letter_code
_entity_poly.pdbx_strand_id
1 'polypeptide(L)'
;LQEYIGYCLLPVTKAQKMLLMVGKGGEGKSRIGLILRELFGSSMYTGSLQKVETNRFARADLEYKLLLVDDDMKTEALPQTNNIKTLVTLEDKIDIERKGQQSVQGTLYVRFACFGNGSLHALYDKSNGFYRRQLLLTTKEKPLGRVDDPFLIDKMRNEKEGILLWALEGLHRLIQNNYQFTICLLYTSPSPRDRG
;
A
#
# COMPACT_ATOMS: atom_id res chain seq x y z
N LEU A 1 0.70 -8.74 6.24
CA LEU A 1 1.81 -7.95 5.70
C LEU A 1 2.67 -8.79 4.75
N GLN A 2 3.09 -9.99 5.15
CA GLN A 2 3.91 -10.91 4.37
C GLN A 2 3.33 -11.15 2.97
N GLU A 3 2.08 -11.57 2.89
CA GLU A 3 1.37 -11.81 1.63
C GLU A 3 1.28 -10.55 0.77
N TYR A 4 1.09 -9.38 1.39
CA TYR A 4 0.98 -8.14 0.65
C TYR A 4 2.31 -7.70 0.02
N ILE A 5 3.42 -7.80 0.77
CA ILE A 5 4.74 -7.50 0.22
C ILE A 5 5.07 -8.48 -0.92
N GLY A 6 4.78 -9.76 -0.74
CA GLY A 6 4.92 -10.76 -1.80
C GLY A 6 4.07 -10.45 -3.03
N TYR A 7 2.82 -10.04 -2.84
CA TYR A 7 1.92 -9.61 -3.93
C TYR A 7 2.48 -8.44 -4.73
N CYS A 8 3.15 -7.50 -4.05
CA CYS A 8 3.77 -6.36 -4.71
C CYS A 8 4.92 -6.74 -5.67
N LEU A 9 5.47 -7.95 -5.60
CA LEU A 9 6.50 -8.43 -6.52
C LEU A 9 5.93 -8.80 -7.91
N LEU A 10 4.62 -8.94 -8.05
CA LEU A 10 3.98 -9.32 -9.31
C LEU A 10 3.36 -8.12 -10.02
N PRO A 11 3.49 -7.99 -11.35
CA PRO A 11 2.84 -6.95 -12.13
C PRO A 11 1.37 -7.32 -12.46
N VAL A 12 0.57 -7.68 -11.45
CA VAL A 12 -0.84 -8.06 -11.59
C VAL A 12 -1.72 -7.37 -10.54
N THR A 13 -3.00 -7.15 -10.81
CA THR A 13 -3.96 -6.49 -9.91
C THR A 13 -5.00 -7.46 -9.32
N LYS A 14 -4.85 -8.76 -9.56
CA LYS A 14 -5.85 -9.81 -9.25
C LYS A 14 -6.39 -9.81 -7.82
N ALA A 15 -5.56 -9.49 -6.83
CA ALA A 15 -6.02 -9.45 -5.45
C ALA A 15 -6.84 -8.18 -5.12
N GLN A 16 -6.83 -7.17 -5.99
CA GLN A 16 -7.64 -5.94 -5.88
C GLN A 16 -7.58 -5.25 -4.50
N LYS A 17 -6.39 -5.22 -3.89
CA LYS A 17 -6.18 -4.67 -2.55
C LYS A 17 -5.03 -3.66 -2.52
N MET A 18 -5.17 -2.67 -1.65
CA MET A 18 -4.13 -1.76 -1.21
C MET A 18 -3.91 -1.91 0.29
N LEU A 19 -2.70 -1.62 0.75
CA LEU A 19 -2.35 -1.68 2.17
C LEU A 19 -2.49 -0.30 2.80
N LEU A 20 -3.23 -0.23 3.90
CA LEU A 20 -3.24 0.90 4.82
C LEU A 20 -2.68 0.45 6.17
N MET A 21 -1.60 1.07 6.61
CA MET A 21 -1.02 0.84 7.92
C MET A 21 -1.13 2.11 8.75
N VAL A 22 -1.84 2.01 9.87
CA VAL A 22 -2.10 3.16 10.74
C VAL A 22 -1.60 2.90 12.16
N GLY A 23 -1.20 3.97 12.83
CA GLY A 23 -0.73 3.94 14.21
C GLY A 23 -0.63 5.33 14.80
N LYS A 24 -0.22 5.42 16.06
CA LYS A 24 -0.12 6.70 16.79
C LYS A 24 1.17 7.48 16.48
N GLY A 25 2.18 6.82 15.91
CA GLY A 25 3.51 7.38 15.65
C GLY A 25 4.60 6.67 16.48
N GLY A 26 5.81 6.57 15.92
CA GLY A 26 6.96 5.95 16.61
C GLY A 26 6.98 4.42 16.61
N GLU A 27 6.03 3.73 15.95
CA GLU A 27 5.96 2.26 15.93
C GLU A 27 6.82 1.60 14.84
N GLY A 28 7.52 2.40 14.03
CA GLY A 28 8.45 1.88 13.03
C GLY A 28 7.89 1.71 11.62
N LYS A 29 6.70 2.26 11.30
CA LYS A 29 6.10 2.20 9.96
C LYS A 29 7.05 2.67 8.86
N SER A 30 7.70 3.82 9.04
CA SER A 30 8.65 4.37 8.06
C SER A 30 9.88 3.48 7.83
N ARG A 31 10.26 2.64 8.82
CA ARG A 31 11.34 1.65 8.63
C ARG A 31 10.95 0.57 7.64
N ILE A 32 9.65 0.19 7.62
CA ILE A 32 9.12 -0.72 6.60
C ILE A 32 9.23 -0.07 5.21
N GLY A 33 8.88 1.21 5.07
CA GLY A 33 9.03 1.94 3.82
C GLY A 33 10.47 1.95 3.31
N LEU A 34 11.45 2.13 4.19
CA LEU A 34 12.87 2.12 3.82
C LEU A 34 13.32 0.74 3.34
N ILE A 35 12.94 -0.35 4.01
CA ILE A 35 13.34 -1.69 3.55
C ILE A 35 12.62 -2.09 2.25
N LEU A 36 11.38 -1.65 2.05
CA LEU A 36 10.69 -1.85 0.77
C LEU A 36 11.44 -1.15 -0.37
N ARG A 37 12.02 0.03 -0.13
CA ARG A 37 12.85 0.71 -1.11
C ARG A 37 14.09 -0.10 -1.50
N GLU A 38 14.72 -0.75 -0.54
CA GLU A 38 15.88 -1.62 -0.80
C GLU A 38 15.48 -2.86 -1.62
N LEU A 39 14.30 -3.41 -1.37
CA LEU A 39 13.81 -4.61 -2.08
C LEU A 39 13.33 -4.29 -3.50
N PHE A 40 12.62 -3.19 -3.69
CA PHE A 40 11.99 -2.85 -4.97
C PHE A 40 12.84 -1.93 -5.85
N GLY A 41 13.82 -1.22 -5.28
CA GLY A 41 14.72 -0.33 -6.01
C GLY A 41 13.97 0.65 -6.91
N SER A 42 14.32 0.69 -8.19
CA SER A 42 13.69 1.57 -9.19
C SER A 42 12.23 1.20 -9.52
N SER A 43 11.77 0.00 -9.15
CA SER A 43 10.38 -0.42 -9.30
C SER A 43 9.45 0.13 -8.22
N MET A 44 9.99 0.84 -7.23
CA MET A 44 9.22 1.57 -6.22
C MET A 44 9.16 3.06 -6.54
N TYR A 45 7.99 3.64 -6.33
CA TYR A 45 7.76 5.08 -6.32
C TYR A 45 7.42 5.55 -4.91
N THR A 46 8.01 6.63 -4.44
CA THR A 46 7.63 7.28 -3.18
C THR A 46 6.90 8.55 -3.49
N GLY A 47 5.66 8.65 -3.03
CA GLY A 47 4.83 9.81 -3.32
C GLY A 47 3.48 9.75 -2.65
N SER A 48 2.74 10.83 -2.73
CA SER A 48 1.43 10.95 -2.09
C SER A 48 0.33 10.29 -2.90
N LEU A 49 -0.48 9.47 -2.23
CA LEU A 49 -1.69 8.88 -2.80
C LEU A 49 -2.70 9.96 -3.21
N GLN A 50 -2.79 11.05 -2.44
CA GLN A 50 -3.63 12.20 -2.78
C GLN A 50 -3.23 12.80 -4.13
N LYS A 51 -1.93 12.92 -4.42
CA LYS A 51 -1.43 13.43 -5.70
C LYS A 51 -1.85 12.52 -6.86
N VAL A 52 -1.83 11.21 -6.66
CA VAL A 52 -2.29 10.24 -7.67
C VAL A 52 -3.79 10.39 -7.95
N GLU A 53 -4.60 10.64 -6.91
CA GLU A 53 -6.04 10.86 -7.06
C GLU A 53 -6.35 12.15 -7.81
N THR A 54 -5.68 13.26 -7.45
CA THR A 54 -6.09 14.60 -7.88
C THR A 54 -5.36 15.11 -9.14
N ASN A 55 -4.17 14.58 -9.44
CA ASN A 55 -3.35 15.03 -10.56
C ASN A 55 -3.19 13.95 -11.62
N ARG A 56 -3.81 14.18 -12.79
CA ARG A 56 -3.76 13.24 -13.92
C ARG A 56 -2.33 12.93 -14.40
N PHE A 57 -1.42 13.88 -14.32
CA PHE A 57 -0.02 13.68 -14.74
C PHE A 57 0.78 12.82 -13.76
N ALA A 58 0.40 12.80 -12.47
CA ALA A 58 1.09 11.98 -11.49
C ALA A 58 0.93 10.46 -11.73
N ARG A 59 -0.09 10.07 -12.48
CA ARG A 59 -0.28 8.66 -12.85
C ARG A 59 0.78 8.16 -13.83
N ALA A 60 1.34 9.06 -14.67
CA ALA A 60 2.43 8.70 -15.58
C ALA A 60 3.72 8.30 -14.85
N ASP A 61 3.95 8.82 -13.64
CA ASP A 61 5.11 8.47 -12.81
C ASP A 61 5.03 7.01 -12.29
N LEU A 62 3.84 6.39 -12.39
CA LEU A 62 3.58 5.02 -11.92
C LEU A 62 3.79 3.97 -13.01
N GLU A 63 4.08 4.39 -14.23
CA GLU A 63 4.39 3.45 -15.32
C GLU A 63 5.63 2.64 -14.98
N TYR A 64 5.55 1.33 -15.18
CA TYR A 64 6.59 0.35 -14.82
C TYR A 64 6.93 0.28 -13.32
N LYS A 65 6.08 0.83 -12.44
CA LYS A 65 6.26 0.70 -10.99
C LYS A 65 5.41 -0.45 -10.44
N LEU A 66 6.03 -1.24 -9.57
CA LEU A 66 5.36 -2.31 -8.84
C LEU A 66 4.69 -1.80 -7.55
N LEU A 67 5.29 -0.81 -6.91
CA LEU A 67 4.87 -0.34 -5.60
C LEU A 67 4.96 1.19 -5.50
N LEU A 68 3.90 1.82 -5.01
CA LEU A 68 3.93 3.18 -4.48
C LEU A 68 3.85 3.12 -2.96
N VAL A 69 4.78 3.81 -2.30
CA VAL A 69 4.73 4.01 -0.85
C VAL A 69 4.43 5.47 -0.54
N ASP A 70 3.34 5.69 0.21
CA ASP A 70 2.99 6.98 0.83
C ASP A 70 3.28 6.85 2.33
N ASP A 71 4.40 7.43 2.78
CA ASP A 71 4.91 7.25 4.14
C ASP A 71 4.27 8.22 5.16
N ASP A 72 3.55 9.21 4.70
CA ASP A 72 2.84 10.19 5.55
C ASP A 72 1.45 10.50 4.99
N MET A 73 0.69 9.44 4.74
CA MET A 73 -0.66 9.58 4.21
C MET A 73 -1.56 10.30 5.23
N LYS A 74 -2.07 11.45 4.80
CA LYS A 74 -3.11 12.19 5.53
C LYS A 74 -4.48 11.61 5.18
N THR A 75 -5.10 10.94 6.13
CA THR A 75 -6.40 10.29 5.95
C THR A 75 -7.53 11.27 5.58
N GLU A 76 -7.41 12.51 6.02
CA GLU A 76 -8.37 13.59 5.75
C GLU A 76 -8.23 14.18 4.32
N ALA A 77 -7.14 13.87 3.63
CA ALA A 77 -6.82 14.47 2.34
C ALA A 77 -7.44 13.74 1.13
N LEU A 78 -8.21 12.68 1.34
CA LEU A 78 -8.84 11.87 0.29
C LEU A 78 -10.36 12.02 0.29
N PRO A 79 -10.92 13.16 -0.13
CA PRO A 79 -12.37 13.34 -0.23
C PRO A 79 -13.00 12.48 -1.33
N GLN A 80 -12.21 12.09 -2.31
CA GLN A 80 -12.59 11.20 -3.40
C GLN A 80 -11.48 10.17 -3.60
N THR A 81 -11.84 8.97 -4.07
CA THR A 81 -10.90 7.86 -4.29
C THR A 81 -11.20 7.10 -5.58
N ASN A 82 -11.81 7.76 -6.58
CA ASN A 82 -12.25 7.11 -7.82
C ASN A 82 -11.08 6.58 -8.65
N ASN A 83 -10.03 7.40 -8.83
CA ASN A 83 -8.84 7.00 -9.56
C ASN A 83 -8.07 5.90 -8.82
N ILE A 84 -7.94 6.00 -7.49
CA ILE A 84 -7.32 4.97 -6.66
C ILE A 84 -8.08 3.65 -6.79
N LYS A 85 -9.42 3.68 -6.67
CA LYS A 85 -10.27 2.49 -6.83
C LYS A 85 -10.06 1.84 -8.19
N THR A 86 -9.99 2.64 -9.26
CA THR A 86 -9.72 2.17 -10.61
C THR A 86 -8.35 1.51 -10.68
N LEU A 87 -7.29 2.16 -10.22
CA LEU A 87 -5.92 1.65 -10.29
C LEU A 87 -5.72 0.36 -9.50
N VAL A 88 -6.35 0.24 -8.32
CA VAL A 88 -6.27 -0.97 -7.48
C VAL A 88 -6.86 -2.20 -8.19
N THR A 89 -7.83 -2.00 -9.08
CA THR A 89 -8.55 -3.07 -9.79
C THR A 89 -8.31 -3.08 -11.29
N LEU A 90 -7.35 -2.29 -11.78
CA LEU A 90 -7.10 -2.10 -13.20
C LEU A 90 -6.62 -3.40 -13.86
N GLU A 91 -7.40 -3.94 -14.78
CA GLU A 91 -7.07 -5.13 -15.59
C GLU A 91 -6.82 -4.81 -17.05
N ASP A 92 -7.15 -3.59 -17.48
CA ASP A 92 -7.06 -3.11 -18.86
C ASP A 92 -6.18 -1.85 -18.95
N LYS A 93 -6.15 -1.23 -20.13
CA LYS A 93 -5.40 0.00 -20.36
C LYS A 93 -6.13 1.22 -19.81
N ILE A 94 -5.35 2.20 -19.42
CA ILE A 94 -5.82 3.51 -18.97
C ILE A 94 -5.07 4.61 -19.70
N ASP A 95 -5.68 5.78 -19.83
CA ASP A 95 -5.02 6.96 -20.37
C ASP A 95 -3.91 7.43 -19.45
N ILE A 96 -2.69 7.46 -19.97
CA ILE A 96 -1.50 7.98 -19.31
C ILE A 96 -1.18 9.33 -19.95
N GLU A 97 -1.32 10.39 -19.17
CA GLU A 97 -1.12 11.75 -19.61
C GLU A 97 0.21 12.30 -19.09
N ARG A 98 1.02 12.87 -20.00
CA ARG A 98 2.25 13.59 -19.68
C ARG A 98 2.13 15.04 -20.09
N LYS A 99 2.71 15.95 -19.29
CA LYS A 99 2.68 17.39 -19.59
C LYS A 99 3.33 17.66 -20.94
N GLY A 100 2.60 18.33 -21.84
CA GLY A 100 3.09 18.69 -23.17
C GLY A 100 3.20 17.54 -24.18
N GLN A 101 2.63 16.38 -23.88
CA GLN A 101 2.60 15.22 -24.77
C GLN A 101 1.17 14.73 -24.96
N GLN A 102 0.91 14.09 -26.09
CA GLN A 102 -0.35 13.42 -26.34
C GLN A 102 -0.51 12.24 -25.34
N SER A 103 -1.72 12.03 -24.84
CA SER A 103 -2.02 10.88 -24.00
C SER A 103 -1.82 9.57 -24.75
N VAL A 104 -1.35 8.56 -24.03
CA VAL A 104 -1.15 7.21 -24.57
C VAL A 104 -1.90 6.19 -23.70
N GLN A 105 -2.36 5.11 -24.35
CA GLN A 105 -2.96 3.99 -23.61
C GLN A 105 -1.87 3.09 -23.05
N GLY A 106 -1.83 2.93 -21.73
CA GLY A 106 -0.86 2.10 -21.03
C GLY A 106 -1.50 1.28 -19.92
N THR A 107 -0.77 0.30 -19.42
CA THR A 107 -1.19 -0.54 -18.30
C THR A 107 -0.42 -0.13 -17.04
N LEU A 108 -1.12 0.13 -15.96
CA LEU A 108 -0.55 0.37 -14.64
C LEU A 108 -0.90 -0.80 -13.72
N TYR A 109 0.11 -1.37 -13.10
CA TYR A 109 -0.01 -2.50 -12.18
C TYR A 109 0.56 -2.19 -10.79
N VAL A 110 0.68 -0.92 -10.47
CA VAL A 110 1.23 -0.45 -9.19
C VAL A 110 0.34 -0.85 -8.01
N ARG A 111 0.96 -1.21 -6.90
CA ARG A 111 0.30 -1.44 -5.61
C ARG A 111 0.53 -0.25 -4.70
N PHE A 112 -0.37 -0.02 -3.77
CA PHE A 112 -0.30 1.10 -2.84
C PHE A 112 -0.08 0.61 -1.42
N ALA A 113 1.01 1.01 -0.79
CA ALA A 113 1.27 0.84 0.63
C ALA A 113 1.32 2.22 1.28
N CYS A 114 0.32 2.52 2.09
CA CYS A 114 0.14 3.84 2.69
C CYS A 114 0.27 3.74 4.20
N PHE A 115 1.13 4.57 4.75
CA PHE A 115 1.40 4.65 6.18
C PHE A 115 0.88 5.98 6.71
N GLY A 116 0.03 5.93 7.72
CA GLY A 116 -0.59 7.12 8.29
C GLY A 116 -0.54 7.13 9.81
N ASN A 117 -0.62 8.33 10.36
CA ASN A 117 -0.82 8.56 11.78
C ASN A 117 -2.28 8.99 11.98
N GLY A 118 -2.94 8.42 12.98
CA GLY A 118 -4.31 8.80 13.33
C GLY A 118 -5.34 7.68 13.24
N SER A 119 -6.60 8.06 13.34
CA SER A 119 -7.73 7.13 13.34
C SER A 119 -8.26 6.90 11.93
N LEU A 120 -8.60 5.66 11.62
CA LEU A 120 -9.32 5.28 10.39
C LEU A 120 -10.68 5.95 10.23
N HIS A 121 -11.25 6.46 11.30
CA HIS A 121 -12.52 7.20 11.25
C HIS A 121 -12.41 8.50 10.46
N ALA A 122 -11.20 8.98 10.20
CA ALA A 122 -10.92 10.18 9.43
C ALA A 122 -10.93 9.99 7.91
N LEU A 123 -11.03 8.75 7.39
CA LEU A 123 -11.16 8.54 5.94
C LEU A 123 -12.51 9.07 5.45
N TYR A 124 -12.46 10.06 4.57
CA TYR A 124 -13.66 10.71 4.03
C TYR A 124 -14.48 9.79 3.11
N ASP A 125 -13.82 8.98 2.28
CA ASP A 125 -14.54 8.02 1.43
C ASP A 125 -14.95 6.79 2.23
N LYS A 126 -16.20 6.78 2.69
CA LYS A 126 -16.83 5.67 3.41
C LYS A 126 -17.57 4.71 2.47
N SER A 127 -17.32 4.76 1.16
CA SER A 127 -17.99 3.86 0.23
C SER A 127 -17.54 2.41 0.41
N ASN A 128 -18.49 1.48 0.29
CA ASN A 128 -18.20 0.04 0.28
C ASN A 128 -17.16 -0.33 -0.79
N GLY A 129 -17.15 0.41 -1.92
CA GLY A 129 -16.19 0.25 -2.97
C GLY A 129 -14.74 0.50 -2.55
N PHE A 130 -14.51 1.47 -1.67
CA PHE A 130 -13.17 1.78 -1.15
C PHE A 130 -12.78 0.82 -0.01
N TYR A 131 -13.68 0.55 0.94
CA TYR A 131 -13.41 -0.35 2.05
C TYR A 131 -13.01 -1.76 1.62
N ARG A 132 -13.74 -2.34 0.66
CA ARG A 132 -13.44 -3.71 0.18
C ARG A 132 -12.07 -3.85 -0.49
N ARG A 133 -11.45 -2.72 -0.91
CA ARG A 133 -10.12 -2.69 -1.55
C ARG A 133 -8.97 -2.47 -0.57
N GLN A 134 -9.25 -2.35 0.70
CA GLN A 134 -8.26 -2.08 1.73
C GLN A 134 -7.87 -3.36 2.49
N LEU A 135 -6.59 -3.47 2.77
CA LEU A 135 -6.05 -4.29 3.83
C LEU A 135 -5.58 -3.35 4.91
N LEU A 136 -6.27 -3.39 6.03
CA LEU A 136 -5.99 -2.51 7.14
C LEU A 136 -5.12 -3.21 8.16
N LEU A 137 -3.98 -2.61 8.48
CA LEU A 137 -3.11 -3.01 9.57
C LEU A 137 -3.01 -1.86 10.58
N THR A 138 -3.25 -2.17 11.85
CA THR A 138 -2.99 -1.26 12.94
C THR A 138 -1.72 -1.69 13.66
N THR A 139 -0.84 -0.74 13.95
CA THR A 139 0.35 -1.02 14.74
C THR A 139 0.00 -1.12 16.21
N LYS A 140 0.71 -1.97 16.94
CA LYS A 140 0.64 -2.00 18.41
C LYS A 140 1.28 -0.74 18.98
N GLU A 141 0.80 -0.31 20.13
CA GLU A 141 1.43 0.78 20.87
C GLU A 141 2.88 0.44 21.23
N LYS A 142 3.72 1.47 21.25
CA LYS A 142 5.11 1.33 21.67
C LYS A 142 5.15 0.87 23.13
N PRO A 143 5.82 -0.24 23.46
CA PRO A 143 5.94 -0.68 24.85
C PRO A 143 6.63 0.37 25.71
N LEU A 144 6.18 0.51 26.96
CA LEU A 144 6.84 1.37 27.94
C LEU A 144 8.30 0.92 28.10
N GLY A 145 9.22 1.89 28.11
CA GLY A 145 10.65 1.61 28.27
C GLY A 145 11.36 1.10 27.00
N ARG A 146 10.69 0.99 25.84
CA ARG A 146 11.38 0.64 24.60
C ARG A 146 12.41 1.70 24.24
N VAL A 147 13.66 1.26 24.08
CA VAL A 147 14.74 2.06 23.54
C VAL A 147 14.73 1.90 22.00
N ASP A 148 14.78 3.01 21.29
CA ASP A 148 14.85 2.99 19.81
C ASP A 148 16.27 2.61 19.38
N ASP A 149 16.37 1.64 18.47
CA ASP A 149 17.65 1.22 17.87
C ASP A 149 17.96 2.12 16.66
N PRO A 150 19.00 2.97 16.74
CA PRO A 150 19.39 3.83 15.62
C PRO A 150 19.92 3.04 14.42
N PHE A 151 20.41 1.82 14.63
CA PHE A 151 20.98 0.94 13.60
C PHE A 151 19.98 -0.09 13.06
N LEU A 152 18.70 0.03 13.42
CA LEU A 152 17.67 -0.94 13.01
C LEU A 152 17.61 -1.12 11.49
N ILE A 153 17.68 -0.02 10.73
CA ILE A 153 17.60 -0.10 9.27
C ILE A 153 18.82 -0.80 8.67
N ASP A 154 20.00 -0.61 9.22
CA ASP A 154 21.23 -1.28 8.75
C ASP A 154 21.16 -2.79 9.03
N LYS A 155 20.65 -3.19 10.19
CA LYS A 155 20.37 -4.59 10.50
C LYS A 155 19.38 -5.20 9.51
N MET A 156 18.27 -4.51 9.23
CA MET A 156 17.27 -4.97 8.24
C MET A 156 17.86 -5.06 6.83
N ARG A 157 18.75 -4.14 6.43
CA ARG A 157 19.46 -4.20 5.14
C ARG A 157 20.32 -5.44 5.01
N ASN A 158 21.01 -5.81 6.07
CA ASN A 158 21.82 -7.02 6.10
C ASN A 158 20.99 -8.31 6.01
N GLU A 159 19.71 -8.24 6.35
CA GLU A 159 18.75 -9.36 6.29
C GLU A 159 17.81 -9.30 5.07
N LYS A 160 18.05 -8.40 4.10
CA LYS A 160 17.13 -8.14 2.98
C LYS A 160 16.78 -9.39 2.16
N GLU A 161 17.72 -10.32 2.00
CA GLU A 161 17.49 -11.58 1.28
C GLU A 161 16.52 -12.48 2.05
N GLY A 162 16.68 -12.57 3.39
CA GLY A 162 15.73 -13.27 4.25
C GLY A 162 14.35 -12.63 4.23
N ILE A 163 14.27 -11.29 4.21
CA ILE A 163 13.01 -10.55 4.09
C ILE A 163 12.34 -10.84 2.72
N LEU A 164 13.13 -10.91 1.65
CA LEU A 164 12.61 -11.28 0.33
C LEU A 164 12.05 -12.70 0.32
N LEU A 165 12.80 -13.67 0.86
CA LEU A 165 12.34 -15.06 0.96
C LEU A 165 11.05 -15.15 1.80
N TRP A 166 10.98 -14.46 2.91
CA TRP A 166 9.77 -14.35 3.73
C TRP A 166 8.58 -13.78 2.94
N ALA A 167 8.82 -12.77 2.09
CA ALA A 167 7.77 -12.21 1.22
C ALA A 167 7.34 -13.20 0.14
N LEU A 168 8.26 -13.98 -0.44
CA LEU A 168 7.97 -15.02 -1.44
C LEU A 168 7.13 -16.16 -0.85
N GLU A 169 7.37 -16.57 0.40
CA GLU A 169 6.51 -17.52 1.11
C GLU A 169 5.07 -17.00 1.24
N GLY A 170 4.92 -15.71 1.56
CA GLY A 170 3.61 -15.05 1.60
C GLY A 170 2.93 -15.01 0.23
N LEU A 171 3.69 -14.73 -0.83
CA LEU A 171 3.20 -14.76 -2.20
C LEU A 171 2.72 -16.16 -2.60
N HIS A 172 3.51 -17.19 -2.29
CA HIS A 172 3.14 -18.57 -2.58
C HIS A 172 1.79 -18.92 -1.93
N ARG A 173 1.61 -18.61 -0.65
CA ARG A 173 0.35 -18.81 0.07
C ARG A 173 -0.81 -18.03 -0.55
N LEU A 174 -0.60 -16.79 -0.95
CA LEU A 174 -1.61 -15.97 -1.60
C LEU A 174 -2.07 -16.54 -2.94
N ILE A 175 -1.13 -17.04 -3.76
CA ILE A 175 -1.43 -17.68 -5.05
C ILE A 175 -2.23 -18.97 -4.82
N GLN A 176 -1.82 -19.81 -3.87
CA GLN A 176 -2.54 -21.03 -3.52
C GLN A 176 -3.97 -20.75 -3.04
N ASN A 177 -4.18 -19.59 -2.40
CA ASN A 177 -5.48 -19.12 -1.95
C ASN A 177 -6.21 -18.25 -3.00
N ASN A 178 -5.94 -18.41 -4.29
CA ASN A 178 -6.58 -17.70 -5.39
C ASN A 178 -6.59 -16.17 -5.22
N TYR A 179 -5.47 -15.60 -4.78
CA TYR A 179 -5.30 -14.17 -4.50
C TYR A 179 -6.21 -13.61 -3.39
N GLN A 180 -6.75 -14.47 -2.53
CA GLN A 180 -7.47 -14.07 -1.34
C GLN A 180 -6.51 -14.00 -0.16
N PHE A 181 -6.39 -12.81 0.43
CA PHE A 181 -5.53 -12.61 1.60
C PHE A 181 -6.06 -13.37 2.82
N THR A 182 -5.15 -13.90 3.62
CA THR A 182 -5.48 -14.45 4.93
C THR A 182 -6.00 -13.32 5.83
N ILE A 183 -7.27 -13.39 6.20
CA ILE A 183 -7.93 -12.38 7.04
C ILE A 183 -7.83 -12.84 8.49
N CYS A 184 -7.26 -12.00 9.34
CA CYS A 184 -7.38 -12.16 10.79
C CYS A 184 -8.66 -11.44 11.24
N LEU A 185 -9.61 -12.17 11.82
CA LEU A 185 -10.90 -11.63 12.29
C LEU A 185 -10.78 -10.48 13.31
N LEU A 186 -9.61 -10.35 13.96
CA LEU A 186 -9.32 -9.27 14.93
C LEU A 186 -9.12 -7.89 14.28
N TYR A 187 -9.01 -7.79 12.95
CA TYR A 187 -8.61 -6.56 12.25
C TYR A 187 -9.47 -6.24 11.02
N THR A 188 -10.62 -6.86 10.88
CA THR A 188 -11.58 -6.43 9.87
C THR A 188 -12.21 -5.11 10.31
N SER A 189 -12.04 -4.06 9.52
CA SER A 189 -12.83 -2.84 9.69
C SER A 189 -14.31 -3.24 9.66
N PRO A 190 -15.11 -2.89 10.68
CA PRO A 190 -16.53 -3.21 10.68
C PRO A 190 -17.18 -2.59 9.44
N SER A 191 -17.87 -3.41 8.67
CA SER A 191 -18.68 -2.94 7.55
C SER A 191 -19.66 -1.88 8.06
N PRO A 192 -19.99 -0.84 7.27
CA PRO A 192 -21.06 0.09 7.63
C PRO A 192 -22.40 -0.58 7.95
N ARG A 193 -22.61 -1.84 7.53
CA ARG A 193 -23.78 -2.66 7.84
C ARG A 193 -23.78 -3.27 9.25
N ASP A 194 -22.62 -3.36 9.89
CA ASP A 194 -22.46 -3.96 11.22
C ASP A 194 -22.68 -2.93 12.35
N ARG A 195 -23.09 -1.72 12.00
CA ARG A 195 -23.40 -0.61 12.91
C ARG A 195 -24.90 -0.35 13.02
N GLY A 196 -25.68 -1.42 12.95
CA GLY A 196 -27.11 -1.36 13.26
C GLY A 196 -27.38 -1.09 14.75
#